data_d3e4d70ef7cbe655f778ccc471ec1744
#
_entry.id   d3e4d70ef7cbe655f778ccc471ec1744
#
_cell.length_a   1.000
_cell.length_b   1.000
_cell.length_c   1.000
_cell.angle_alpha   90.00
_cell.angle_beta   90.00
_cell.angle_gamma   90.00
#
_symmetry.space_group_name_H-M   'P 1'
#
loop_
_entity.id
_entity.type
_entity.pdbx_description
1 polymer ?
#
loop_
_entity_poly.entity_id
_entity_poly.type
_entity_poly.pdbx_seq_one_letter_code
_entity_poly.pdbx_strand_id
1 'polypeptide(L)'
;MKAVVTVTAKDTKGIIAKVSTKCFEYGANIVDISQSVVGEYFAMIMLIELDDKGNFGGFVDGMKKLGEDNGLIIHAMHEDIFNSMHRI
;
A
#
# COMPACT_ATOMS: atom_id res chain seq x y z
N MET A 1 -12.00 6.47 -6.36
CA MET A 1 -11.99 5.00 -6.11
C MET A 1 -11.15 4.69 -4.89
N LYS A 2 -11.50 3.66 -4.18
CA LYS A 2 -10.73 3.22 -3.03
C LYS A 2 -9.91 1.98 -3.36
N ALA A 3 -8.71 1.91 -2.81
CA ALA A 3 -7.82 0.78 -3.00
C ALA A 3 -7.17 0.42 -1.66
N VAL A 4 -6.71 -0.81 -1.57
CA VAL A 4 -6.03 -1.32 -0.38
C VAL A 4 -4.58 -1.59 -0.74
N VAL A 5 -3.67 -1.09 0.08
CA VAL A 5 -2.24 -1.32 -0.07
C VAL A 5 -1.77 -2.12 1.14
N THR A 6 -1.16 -3.27 0.88
CA THR A 6 -0.57 -4.10 1.94
C THR A 6 0.94 -4.09 1.80
N VAL A 7 1.63 -3.96 2.92
CA VAL A 7 3.09 -3.94 2.97
C VAL A 7 3.57 -4.92 4.03
N THR A 8 4.49 -5.80 3.66
CA THR A 8 5.18 -6.67 4.62
C THR A 8 6.68 -6.55 4.44
N ALA A 9 7.40 -6.51 5.55
CA ALA A 9 8.85 -6.34 5.54
C ALA A 9 9.47 -6.83 6.83
N LYS A 10 10.79 -7.03 6.82
CA LYS A 10 11.54 -7.36 8.02
C LYS A 10 12.01 -6.11 8.77
N ASP A 11 12.27 -5.02 8.05
CA ASP A 11 12.76 -3.78 8.64
C ASP A 11 11.66 -2.73 8.60
N THR A 12 11.48 -2.03 9.72
CA THR A 12 10.45 -1.00 9.84
C THR A 12 10.94 0.41 9.50
N LYS A 13 12.25 0.59 9.31
CA LYS A 13 12.82 1.94 9.13
C LYS A 13 12.39 2.57 7.82
N GLY A 14 11.73 3.72 7.95
CA GLY A 14 11.37 4.54 6.81
C GLY A 14 10.28 3.99 5.91
N ILE A 15 9.65 2.85 6.25
CA ILE A 15 8.62 2.24 5.41
C ILE A 15 7.43 3.18 5.25
N ILE A 16 6.91 3.71 6.35
CA ILE A 16 5.75 4.60 6.32
C ILE A 16 6.07 5.83 5.47
N ALA A 17 7.25 6.42 5.66
CA ALA A 17 7.65 7.60 4.90
C ALA A 17 7.73 7.30 3.41
N LYS A 18 8.36 6.19 3.02
CA LYS A 18 8.52 5.82 1.61
C LYS A 18 7.17 5.55 0.95
N VAL A 19 6.32 4.78 1.60
CA VAL A 19 5.00 4.42 1.06
C VAL A 19 4.11 5.66 0.98
N SER A 20 4.10 6.48 2.02
CA SER A 20 3.30 7.71 2.05
C SER A 20 3.75 8.69 0.97
N THR A 21 5.05 8.83 0.75
CA THR A 21 5.59 9.68 -0.31
C THR A 21 5.12 9.20 -1.68
N LYS A 22 5.13 7.89 -1.92
CA LYS A 22 4.65 7.31 -3.17
C LYS A 22 3.14 7.58 -3.34
N CYS A 23 2.35 7.45 -2.28
CA CYS A 23 0.94 7.82 -2.31
C CYS A 23 0.77 9.28 -2.73
N PHE A 24 1.55 10.17 -2.13
CA PHE A 24 1.49 11.59 -2.46
C PHE A 24 1.82 11.85 -3.94
N GLU A 25 2.84 11.18 -4.47
CA GLU A 25 3.25 11.35 -5.86
C GLU A 25 2.14 11.02 -6.86
N TYR A 26 1.27 10.08 -6.50
CA TYR A 26 0.16 9.67 -7.37
C TYR A 26 -1.16 10.35 -6.99
N GLY A 27 -1.12 11.28 -6.06
CA GLY A 27 -2.33 11.98 -5.63
C GLY A 27 -3.28 11.10 -4.82
N ALA A 28 -2.77 10.05 -4.20
CA ALA A 28 -3.58 9.17 -3.37
C ALA A 28 -3.70 9.74 -1.96
N ASN A 29 -4.93 9.80 -1.46
CA ASN A 29 -5.20 10.22 -0.09
C ASN A 29 -5.26 9.00 0.82
N ILE A 30 -4.52 9.02 1.93
CA ILE A 30 -4.55 7.94 2.91
C ILE A 30 -5.77 8.14 3.80
N VAL A 31 -6.72 7.21 3.73
CA VAL A 31 -7.97 7.27 4.48
C VAL A 31 -7.80 6.61 5.84
N ASP A 32 -7.13 5.48 5.87
CA ASP A 32 -6.92 4.72 7.10
C ASP A 32 -5.64 3.90 6.98
N ILE A 33 -5.05 3.57 8.11
CA ILE A 33 -3.82 2.80 8.16
C ILE A 33 -3.81 1.96 9.43
N SER A 34 -3.45 0.69 9.28
CA SER A 34 -3.27 -0.22 10.40
C SER A 34 -1.92 -0.90 10.25
N GLN A 35 -1.19 -1.04 11.35
CA GLN A 35 0.12 -1.66 11.31
C GLN A 35 0.32 -2.57 12.52
N SER A 36 1.16 -3.59 12.35
CA SER A 36 1.45 -4.57 13.39
C SER A 36 2.90 -5.02 13.26
N VAL A 37 3.53 -5.30 14.39
CA VAL A 37 4.87 -5.87 14.45
C VAL A 37 4.77 -7.22 15.14
N VAL A 38 5.21 -8.27 14.46
CA VAL A 38 5.22 -9.63 15.00
C VAL A 38 6.66 -10.15 14.89
N GLY A 39 7.35 -10.19 16.02
CA GLY A 39 8.78 -10.53 16.02
C GLY A 39 9.58 -9.51 15.23
N GLU A 40 10.29 -9.97 14.22
CA GLU A 40 11.08 -9.10 13.33
C GLU A 40 10.31 -8.66 12.08
N TYR A 41 9.04 -9.04 11.96
CA TYR A 41 8.24 -8.74 10.79
C TYR A 41 7.31 -7.58 11.04
N PHE A 42 7.19 -6.72 10.02
CA PHE A 42 6.28 -5.59 10.01
C PHE A 42 5.20 -5.83 8.94
N ALA A 43 3.96 -5.58 9.30
CA ALA A 43 2.84 -5.67 8.37
C ALA A 43 2.00 -4.40 8.46
N MET A 44 1.59 -3.86 7.30
CA MET A 44 0.80 -2.64 7.24
C MET A 44 -0.29 -2.80 6.18
N ILE A 45 -1.49 -2.33 6.52
CA ILE A 45 -2.61 -2.27 5.58
C ILE A 45 -3.07 -0.83 5.55
N MET A 46 -3.15 -0.26 4.35
CA MET A 46 -3.60 1.11 4.13
C MET A 46 -4.83 1.11 3.23
N LEU A 47 -5.83 1.90 3.61
CA LEU A 47 -6.93 2.22 2.72
C LEU A 47 -6.63 3.58 2.13
N ILE A 48 -6.59 3.64 0.81
CA ILE A 48 -6.30 4.90 0.10
C ILE A 48 -7.45 5.23 -0.84
N GLU A 49 -7.54 6.51 -1.17
CA GLU A 49 -8.51 7.00 -2.14
C GLU A 49 -7.77 7.73 -3.26
N LEU A 50 -8.02 7.30 -4.49
CA LEU A 50 -7.52 7.94 -5.69
C LEU A 50 -8.67 8.62 -6.40
N ASP A 51 -8.38 9.77 -7.02
CA ASP A 51 -9.34 10.43 -7.90
C ASP A 51 -9.72 9.46 -9.03
N ASP A 52 -10.98 9.51 -9.48
CA ASP A 52 -11.45 8.66 -10.58
C ASP A 52 -10.65 8.87 -11.87
N LYS A 53 -10.03 10.02 -12.01
CA LYS A 53 -9.14 10.32 -13.13
C LYS A 53 -7.68 9.97 -12.84
N GLY A 54 -7.41 9.40 -11.66
CA GLY A 54 -6.07 9.03 -11.27
C GLY A 54 -5.54 7.84 -12.04
N ASN A 55 -4.22 7.73 -12.09
CA ASN A 55 -3.54 6.64 -12.79
C ASN A 55 -3.35 5.45 -11.85
N PHE A 56 -4.40 4.64 -11.69
CA PHE A 56 -4.33 3.49 -10.79
C PHE A 56 -3.30 2.46 -11.26
N GLY A 57 -3.22 2.18 -12.55
CA GLY A 57 -2.23 1.25 -13.08
C GLY A 57 -0.80 1.69 -12.78
N GLY A 58 -0.52 2.97 -12.98
CA GLY A 58 0.79 3.53 -12.64
C GLY A 58 1.06 3.48 -11.14
N PHE A 59 0.04 3.71 -10.31
CA PHE A 59 0.17 3.61 -8.86
C PHE A 59 0.55 2.19 -8.44
N VAL A 60 -0.13 1.17 -8.98
CA VAL A 60 0.16 -0.24 -8.69
C VAL A 60 1.60 -0.59 -9.09
N ASP A 61 2.02 -0.17 -10.28
CA ASP A 61 3.37 -0.42 -10.78
C ASP A 61 4.40 0.32 -9.93
N GLY A 62 4.12 1.55 -9.54
CA GLY A 62 5.01 2.35 -8.70
C GLY A 62 5.19 1.73 -7.32
N MET A 63 4.13 1.21 -6.72
CA MET A 63 4.21 0.52 -5.43
C MET A 63 5.02 -0.77 -5.54
N LYS A 64 4.80 -1.53 -6.60
CA LYS A 64 5.57 -2.75 -6.85
C LYS A 64 7.05 -2.46 -6.97
N LYS A 65 7.41 -1.44 -7.74
CA LYS A 65 8.80 -1.03 -7.91
C LYS A 65 9.39 -0.55 -6.59
N LEU A 66 8.65 0.21 -5.80
CA LEU A 66 9.11 0.66 -4.50
C LEU A 66 9.45 -0.54 -3.61
N GLY A 67 8.61 -1.56 -3.62
CA GLY A 67 8.87 -2.79 -2.87
C GLY A 67 10.14 -3.50 -3.35
N GLU A 68 10.29 -3.68 -4.66
CA GLU A 68 11.46 -4.33 -5.22
C GLU A 68 12.75 -3.58 -4.89
N ASP A 69 12.73 -2.25 -4.98
CA ASP A 69 13.91 -1.41 -4.73
C ASP A 69 14.31 -1.37 -3.26
N ASN A 70 13.39 -1.65 -2.33
CA ASN A 70 13.61 -1.49 -0.89
C ASN A 70 13.44 -2.78 -0.09
N GLY A 71 13.29 -3.92 -0.75
CA GLY A 71 13.12 -5.19 -0.06
C GLY A 71 11.80 -5.33 0.68
N LEU A 72 10.76 -4.67 0.17
CA LEU A 72 9.41 -4.73 0.74
C LEU A 72 8.52 -5.53 -0.18
N ILE A 73 7.54 -6.24 0.39
CA ILE A 73 6.49 -6.87 -0.40
C ILE A 73 5.27 -5.96 -0.33
N ILE A 74 4.94 -5.31 -1.44
CA ILE A 74 3.83 -4.37 -1.50
C ILE A 74 2.83 -4.84 -2.54
N HIS A 75 1.57 -4.94 -2.14
CA HIS A 75 0.46 -5.22 -3.03
C HIS A 75 -0.52 -4.06 -2.96
N ALA A 76 -0.96 -3.59 -4.12
CA ALA A 76 -2.00 -2.57 -4.22
C ALA A 76 -3.12 -3.13 -5.08
N MET A 77 -4.35 -3.04 -4.61
CA MET A 77 -5.50 -3.60 -5.32
C MET A 77 -6.75 -2.78 -5.04
N HIS A 78 -7.70 -2.82 -5.98
CA HIS A 78 -9.01 -2.21 -5.77
C HIS A 78 -9.68 -2.83 -4.55
N GLU A 79 -10.42 -2.03 -3.77
CA GLU A 79 -11.03 -2.53 -2.54
C GLU A 79 -12.01 -3.69 -2.78
N ASP A 80 -12.67 -3.73 -3.94
CA ASP A 80 -13.58 -4.83 -4.27
C ASP A 80 -12.84 -6.16 -4.39
N ILE A 81 -11.64 -6.13 -4.93
CA ILE A 81 -10.80 -7.33 -5.04
C ILE A 81 -10.36 -7.78 -3.66
N PHE A 82 -9.90 -6.84 -2.84
CA PHE A 82 -9.50 -7.14 -1.46
C PHE A 82 -10.66 -7.75 -0.68
N ASN A 83 -11.83 -7.15 -0.76
CA ASN A 83 -13.02 -7.63 -0.06
C ASN A 83 -13.42 -9.04 -0.50
N SER A 84 -13.31 -9.35 -1.80
CA SER A 84 -13.67 -10.68 -2.30
C SER A 84 -12.68 -11.74 -1.82
N MET A 85 -11.41 -11.39 -1.63
CA MET A 85 -10.37 -12.31 -1.14
C MET A 85 -10.47 -12.56 0.37
N HIS A 86 -11.04 -11.62 1.13
CA HIS A 86 -11.13 -11.69 2.59
C HIS A 86 -12.56 -11.84 3.06
N ARG A 87 -13.41 -12.39 2.22
CA ARG A 87 -14.81 -12.62 2.54
C ARG A 87 -14.96 -13.85 3.42
N ILE A 88 -15.68 -13.69 4.50
CA ILE A 88 -15.99 -14.77 5.44
C ILE A 88 -17.40 -15.30 5.16
#